data_b03a5130f8e93b031f8f0888482181f5
#
_entry.id   b03a5130f8e93b031f8f0888482181f5
#
_cell.length_a   1.000
_cell.length_b   1.000
_cell.length_c   1.000
_cell.angle_alpha   90.00
_cell.angle_beta   90.00
_cell.angle_gamma   90.00
#
_symmetry.space_group_name_H-M   'P 1'
#
loop_
_entity.id
_entity.type
_entity.pdbx_description
1 polymer ?
#
loop_
_entity_poly.entity_id
_entity_poly.type
_entity_poly.pdbx_seq_one_letter_code
_entity_poly.pdbx_strand_id
1 'polypeptide(L)'
;MNCPTVFDLIAHVAQETGARLILIGGFAINAYGVARNTLDVDFLISEADYQKLKGPLLAQGYEETVRTEVFVKQTHKDRGAMPIDLLFVDPNTFEMIWRGGGETTISGHKFKTPSLLHLIALKLHAIKKGSKDRFWKDLPDIINLVVANRMDVSSSNFVEICRKFGPEGIHQKIQEATRGGLDGKS
;
A
#
# COMPACT_ATOMS: atom_id res chain seq x y z
N MET A 1 5.36 -3.29 -26.92
CA MET A 1 6.02 -4.08 -25.88
C MET A 1 5.01 -5.11 -25.38
N ASN A 2 5.38 -6.36 -25.22
CA ASN A 2 4.49 -7.39 -24.68
C ASN A 2 4.86 -7.61 -23.20
N CYS A 3 4.13 -6.93 -22.29
CA CYS A 3 4.32 -7.10 -20.85
C CYS A 3 3.25 -8.07 -20.34
N PRO A 4 3.62 -9.31 -19.97
CA PRO A 4 2.65 -10.34 -19.58
C PRO A 4 1.85 -9.99 -18.33
N THR A 5 2.37 -9.14 -17.44
CA THR A 5 1.67 -8.70 -16.22
C THR A 5 1.77 -7.19 -16.03
N VAL A 6 0.90 -6.64 -15.18
CA VAL A 6 0.99 -5.22 -14.76
C VAL A 6 2.32 -4.92 -14.03
N PHE A 7 2.89 -5.91 -13.33
CA PHE A 7 4.17 -5.76 -12.65
C PHE A 7 5.33 -5.66 -13.62
N ASP A 8 5.33 -6.45 -14.71
CA ASP A 8 6.34 -6.34 -15.77
C ASP A 8 6.28 -4.96 -16.42
N LEU A 9 5.07 -4.45 -16.69
CA LEU A 9 4.85 -3.12 -17.26
C LEU A 9 5.39 -2.02 -16.32
N ILE A 10 4.96 -2.02 -15.05
CA ILE A 10 5.37 -0.99 -14.10
C ILE A 10 6.88 -1.01 -13.87
N ALA A 11 7.48 -2.19 -13.71
CA ALA A 11 8.92 -2.33 -13.50
C ALA A 11 9.70 -1.77 -14.70
N HIS A 12 9.27 -2.09 -15.92
CA HIS A 12 9.91 -1.61 -17.14
C HIS A 12 9.77 -0.09 -17.29
N VAL A 13 8.55 0.44 -17.17
CA VAL A 13 8.30 1.90 -17.30
C VAL A 13 9.04 2.68 -16.20
N ALA A 14 9.05 2.19 -14.97
CA ALA A 14 9.79 2.82 -13.88
C ALA A 14 11.31 2.85 -14.15
N GLN A 15 11.86 1.78 -14.70
CA GLN A 15 13.28 1.70 -15.08
C GLN A 15 13.61 2.68 -16.22
N GLU A 16 12.80 2.73 -17.26
CA GLU A 16 13.03 3.62 -18.42
C GLU A 16 12.92 5.11 -18.05
N THR A 17 11.97 5.45 -17.19
CA THR A 17 11.68 6.85 -16.86
C THR A 17 12.43 7.36 -15.63
N GLY A 18 13.05 6.47 -14.86
CA GLY A 18 13.62 6.78 -13.55
C GLY A 18 12.56 7.18 -12.51
N ALA A 19 11.30 6.81 -12.71
CA ALA A 19 10.24 7.06 -11.74
C ALA A 19 10.36 6.12 -10.53
N ARG A 20 10.09 6.64 -9.34
CA ARG A 20 10.13 5.87 -8.10
C ARG A 20 8.73 5.63 -7.57
N LEU A 21 8.45 4.36 -7.25
CA LEU A 21 7.16 3.93 -6.69
C LEU A 21 7.42 3.05 -5.46
N ILE A 22 6.51 3.09 -4.50
CA ILE A 22 6.51 2.21 -3.33
C ILE A 22 5.22 1.38 -3.40
N LEU A 23 5.37 0.07 -3.52
CA LEU A 23 4.24 -0.87 -3.53
C LEU A 23 3.56 -0.86 -2.16
N ILE A 24 2.25 -0.66 -2.16
CA ILE A 24 1.41 -0.65 -0.94
C ILE A 24 0.21 -1.61 -1.12
N GLY A 25 -0.86 -1.42 -0.37
CA GLY A 25 -2.10 -2.18 -0.52
C GLY A 25 -1.98 -3.67 -0.28
N GLY A 26 -2.76 -4.46 -1.02
CA GLY A 26 -2.85 -5.91 -0.83
C GLY A 26 -1.54 -6.65 -1.08
N PHE A 27 -0.80 -6.28 -2.11
CA PHE A 27 0.48 -6.92 -2.43
C PHE A 27 1.57 -6.63 -1.40
N ALA A 28 1.59 -5.43 -0.81
CA ALA A 28 2.50 -5.13 0.30
C ALA A 28 2.13 -5.92 1.57
N ILE A 29 0.83 -6.13 1.83
CA ILE A 29 0.35 -6.99 2.92
C ILE A 29 0.84 -8.42 2.74
N ASN A 30 0.73 -8.96 1.51
CA ASN A 30 1.23 -10.30 1.19
C ASN A 30 2.74 -10.44 1.44
N ALA A 31 3.53 -9.39 1.18
CA ALA A 31 4.96 -9.37 1.46
C ALA A 31 5.28 -9.49 2.96
N TYR A 32 4.33 -9.15 3.83
CA TYR A 32 4.42 -9.33 5.29
C TYR A 32 3.75 -10.61 5.81
N GLY A 33 3.55 -11.61 4.94
CA GLY A 33 3.07 -12.95 5.32
C GLY A 33 1.57 -13.05 5.59
N VAL A 34 0.79 -12.04 5.22
CA VAL A 34 -0.68 -12.05 5.37
C VAL A 34 -1.33 -12.28 4.01
N ALA A 35 -2.02 -13.41 3.83
CA ALA A 35 -2.74 -13.70 2.58
C ALA A 35 -3.89 -12.71 2.36
N ARG A 36 -3.78 -11.89 1.31
CA ARG A 36 -4.75 -10.86 0.95
C ARG A 36 -5.05 -10.91 -0.54
N ASN A 37 -6.27 -11.27 -0.89
CA ASN A 37 -6.73 -11.18 -2.28
C ASN A 37 -6.92 -9.71 -2.66
N THR A 38 -6.39 -9.32 -3.81
CA THR A 38 -6.52 -7.98 -4.35
C THR A 38 -6.74 -8.03 -5.86
N LEU A 39 -7.51 -7.10 -6.38
CA LEU A 39 -7.87 -7.00 -7.80
C LEU A 39 -7.22 -5.79 -8.47
N ASP A 40 -6.45 -5.04 -7.73
CA ASP A 40 -5.75 -3.81 -8.09
C ASP A 40 -4.32 -3.85 -7.57
N VAL A 41 -3.47 -3.02 -8.13
CA VAL A 41 -2.11 -2.81 -7.65
C VAL A 41 -1.99 -1.38 -7.17
N ASP A 42 -1.61 -1.22 -5.91
CA ASP A 42 -1.52 0.09 -5.26
C ASP A 42 -0.06 0.54 -5.11
N PHE A 43 0.23 1.80 -5.45
CA PHE A 43 1.54 2.40 -5.22
C PHE A 43 1.42 3.78 -4.56
N LEU A 44 2.40 4.10 -3.69
CA LEU A 44 2.71 5.49 -3.34
C LEU A 44 3.67 6.06 -4.36
N ILE A 45 3.45 7.32 -4.73
CA ILE A 45 4.25 8.01 -5.73
C ILE A 45 4.26 9.52 -5.44
N SER A 46 5.28 10.24 -5.90
CA SER A 46 5.25 11.69 -5.99
C SER A 46 4.53 12.14 -7.26
N GLU A 47 3.91 13.34 -7.24
CA GLU A 47 3.31 13.89 -8.47
C GLU A 47 4.33 14.01 -9.60
N ALA A 48 5.58 14.40 -9.29
CA ALA A 48 6.66 14.52 -10.28
C ALA A 48 7.01 13.18 -10.94
N ASP A 49 7.05 12.09 -10.17
CA ASP A 49 7.30 10.75 -10.71
C ASP A 49 6.08 10.21 -11.49
N TYR A 50 4.86 10.54 -11.05
CA TYR A 50 3.66 10.20 -11.81
C TYR A 50 3.66 10.82 -13.22
N GLN A 51 4.07 12.08 -13.36
CA GLN A 51 4.15 12.73 -14.67
C GLN A 51 5.09 12.00 -15.65
N LYS A 52 6.12 11.32 -15.14
CA LYS A 52 7.01 10.47 -15.96
C LYS A 52 6.33 9.18 -16.43
N LEU A 53 5.42 8.61 -15.62
CA LEU A 53 4.73 7.36 -15.93
C LEU A 53 3.51 7.55 -16.84
N LYS A 54 2.84 8.70 -16.77
CA LYS A 54 1.54 8.95 -17.41
C LYS A 54 1.54 8.64 -18.92
N GLY A 55 2.49 9.19 -19.66
CA GLY A 55 2.61 8.97 -21.11
C GLY A 55 2.88 7.51 -21.48
N PRO A 56 3.90 6.87 -20.90
CA PRO A 56 4.18 5.45 -21.10
C PRO A 56 3.00 4.53 -20.75
N LEU A 57 2.30 4.76 -19.65
CA LEU A 57 1.12 3.98 -19.27
C LEU A 57 -0.02 4.14 -20.29
N LEU A 58 -0.27 5.37 -20.75
CA LEU A 58 -1.26 5.63 -21.79
C LEU A 58 -0.91 4.90 -23.09
N ALA A 59 0.35 4.90 -23.49
CA ALA A 59 0.84 4.18 -24.67
C ALA A 59 0.63 2.67 -24.59
N GLN A 60 0.54 2.12 -23.36
CA GLN A 60 0.25 0.71 -23.10
C GLN A 60 -1.24 0.44 -22.84
N GLY A 61 -2.13 1.39 -23.08
CA GLY A 61 -3.57 1.22 -22.99
C GLY A 61 -4.19 1.50 -21.62
N TYR A 62 -3.43 2.03 -20.65
CA TYR A 62 -3.97 2.50 -19.38
C TYR A 62 -4.45 3.95 -19.49
N GLU A 63 -5.65 4.23 -18.99
CA GLU A 63 -6.27 5.55 -18.99
C GLU A 63 -6.65 5.97 -17.57
N GLU A 64 -6.51 7.27 -17.27
CA GLU A 64 -7.01 7.83 -16.01
C GLU A 64 -8.54 7.76 -15.99
N THR A 65 -9.10 6.96 -15.11
CA THR A 65 -10.56 6.85 -14.92
C THR A 65 -11.06 7.60 -13.70
N VAL A 66 -10.19 7.81 -12.72
CA VAL A 66 -10.45 8.66 -11.56
C VAL A 66 -9.22 9.49 -11.29
N ARG A 67 -9.39 10.79 -11.00
CA ARG A 67 -8.31 11.66 -10.53
C ARG A 67 -8.83 12.60 -9.44
N THR A 68 -8.06 12.68 -8.37
CA THR A 68 -8.20 13.67 -7.29
C THR A 68 -6.83 14.33 -7.01
N GLU A 69 -6.75 15.23 -6.05
CA GLU A 69 -5.48 15.83 -5.64
C GLU A 69 -4.50 14.82 -5.03
N VAL A 70 -5.00 13.72 -4.45
CA VAL A 70 -4.19 12.73 -3.71
C VAL A 70 -4.25 11.32 -4.29
N PHE A 71 -4.94 11.13 -5.42
CA PHE A 71 -5.18 9.79 -5.95
C PHE A 71 -5.46 9.80 -7.45
N VAL A 72 -4.91 8.83 -8.15
CA VAL A 72 -5.25 8.50 -9.55
C VAL A 72 -5.52 7.01 -9.66
N LYS A 73 -6.60 6.66 -10.34
CA LYS A 73 -6.88 5.30 -10.81
C LYS A 73 -6.62 5.20 -12.30
N GLN A 74 -5.77 4.26 -12.67
CA GLN A 74 -5.51 3.88 -14.05
C GLN A 74 -6.20 2.55 -14.35
N THR A 75 -7.00 2.51 -15.41
CA THR A 75 -7.62 1.25 -15.87
C THR A 75 -7.19 0.96 -17.28
N HIS A 76 -6.99 -0.30 -17.60
CA HIS A 76 -6.64 -0.74 -18.93
C HIS A 76 -7.90 -0.94 -19.78
N LYS A 77 -7.80 -0.72 -21.11
CA LYS A 77 -8.87 -0.98 -22.08
C LYS A 77 -9.28 -2.47 -22.10
N ASP A 78 -8.30 -3.35 -21.92
CA ASP A 78 -8.56 -4.76 -21.68
C ASP A 78 -8.98 -4.96 -20.23
N ARG A 79 -10.21 -5.44 -20.02
CA ARG A 79 -10.78 -5.68 -18.68
C ARG A 79 -10.10 -6.80 -17.91
N GLY A 80 -9.27 -7.63 -18.55
CA GLY A 80 -8.47 -8.65 -17.91
C GLY A 80 -7.21 -8.12 -17.21
N ALA A 81 -6.76 -6.90 -17.58
CA ALA A 81 -5.61 -6.29 -16.94
C ALA A 81 -5.97 -5.65 -15.59
N MET A 82 -5.09 -5.82 -14.59
CA MET A 82 -5.29 -5.24 -13.25
C MET A 82 -5.26 -3.71 -13.30
N PRO A 83 -6.19 -3.01 -12.64
CA PRO A 83 -6.11 -1.57 -12.42
C PRO A 83 -4.89 -1.20 -11.58
N ILE A 84 -4.40 0.02 -11.76
CA ILE A 84 -3.29 0.60 -11.00
C ILE A 84 -3.83 1.79 -10.22
N ASP A 85 -3.70 1.75 -8.91
CA ASP A 85 -4.07 2.80 -7.99
C ASP A 85 -2.81 3.53 -7.49
N LEU A 86 -2.72 4.84 -7.75
CA LEU A 86 -1.57 5.67 -7.44
C LEU A 86 -1.96 6.72 -6.40
N LEU A 87 -1.40 6.61 -5.20
CA LEU A 87 -1.62 7.56 -4.10
C LEU A 87 -0.46 8.57 -4.07
N PHE A 88 -0.80 9.84 -4.13
CA PHE A 88 0.18 10.92 -4.02
C PHE A 88 0.50 11.24 -2.58
N VAL A 89 1.79 11.37 -2.31
CA VAL A 89 2.30 11.87 -1.04
C VAL A 89 3.32 12.98 -1.31
N ASP A 90 3.50 13.86 -0.33
CA ASP A 90 4.54 14.88 -0.41
C ASP A 90 5.95 14.27 -0.45
N PRO A 91 6.94 14.98 -1.01
CA PRO A 91 8.29 14.44 -1.21
C PRO A 91 8.98 13.98 0.09
N ASN A 92 8.74 14.66 1.22
CA ASN A 92 9.36 14.29 2.50
C ASN A 92 8.78 12.98 3.04
N THR A 93 7.46 12.82 2.97
CA THR A 93 6.78 11.57 3.33
C THR A 93 7.23 10.43 2.41
N PHE A 94 7.33 10.67 1.10
CA PHE A 94 7.82 9.67 0.16
C PHE A 94 9.25 9.21 0.52
N GLU A 95 10.19 10.13 0.73
CA GLU A 95 11.57 9.81 1.08
C GLU A 95 11.68 9.07 2.42
N MET A 96 10.90 9.46 3.41
CA MET A 96 10.88 8.79 4.72
C MET A 96 10.45 7.32 4.57
N ILE A 97 9.37 7.06 3.83
CA ILE A 97 8.87 5.70 3.61
C ILE A 97 9.85 4.90 2.74
N TRP A 98 10.40 5.52 1.69
CA TRP A 98 11.38 4.91 0.79
C TRP A 98 12.63 4.40 1.53
N ARG A 99 13.21 5.26 2.38
CA ARG A 99 14.43 4.94 3.14
C ARG A 99 14.18 3.92 4.25
N GLY A 100 13.04 4.03 4.93
CA GLY A 100 12.66 3.12 6.01
C GLY A 100 12.05 1.79 5.56
N GLY A 101 11.80 1.62 4.26
CA GLY A 101 11.14 0.47 3.68
C GLY A 101 12.08 -0.68 3.33
N GLY A 102 11.46 -1.78 2.91
CA GLY A 102 12.12 -2.98 2.36
C GLY A 102 11.93 -3.13 0.86
N GLU A 103 12.10 -4.36 0.41
CA GLU A 103 11.83 -4.78 -0.96
C GLU A 103 11.11 -6.13 -0.97
N THR A 104 10.27 -6.33 -1.98
CA THR A 104 9.66 -7.63 -2.29
C THR A 104 9.85 -7.94 -3.77
N THR A 105 9.80 -9.23 -4.12
CA THR A 105 9.90 -9.67 -5.52
C THR A 105 8.54 -10.19 -5.99
N ILE A 106 8.03 -9.61 -7.08
CA ILE A 106 6.78 -10.02 -7.73
C ILE A 106 7.05 -10.16 -9.23
N SER A 107 6.65 -11.26 -9.84
CA SER A 107 6.90 -11.55 -11.27
C SER A 107 8.38 -11.39 -11.68
N GLY A 108 9.32 -11.71 -10.77
CA GLY A 108 10.76 -11.57 -11.02
C GLY A 108 11.31 -10.15 -10.85
N HIS A 109 10.49 -9.15 -10.60
CA HIS A 109 10.90 -7.75 -10.41
C HIS A 109 10.90 -7.36 -8.93
N LYS A 110 11.88 -6.53 -8.53
CA LYS A 110 11.96 -5.97 -7.18
C LYS A 110 11.16 -4.68 -7.08
N PHE A 111 10.31 -4.62 -6.06
CA PHE A 111 9.53 -3.42 -5.73
C PHE A 111 9.86 -2.97 -4.31
N LYS A 112 10.02 -1.66 -4.12
CA LYS A 112 10.08 -1.05 -2.80
C LYS A 112 8.76 -1.23 -2.08
N THR A 113 8.82 -1.54 -0.77
CA THR A 113 7.65 -1.64 0.12
C THR A 113 7.88 -0.77 1.34
N PRO A 114 6.83 -0.22 1.99
CA PRO A 114 6.97 0.44 3.28
C PRO A 114 7.52 -0.54 4.33
N SER A 115 8.13 -0.04 5.39
CA SER A 115 8.28 -0.85 6.61
C SER A 115 6.90 -1.27 7.13
N LEU A 116 6.85 -2.35 7.92
CA LEU A 116 5.58 -2.82 8.49
C LEU A 116 4.85 -1.71 9.28
N LEU A 117 5.61 -0.92 10.05
CA LEU A 117 5.05 0.19 10.82
C LEU A 117 4.48 1.29 9.92
N HIS A 118 5.18 1.63 8.82
CA HIS A 118 4.67 2.59 7.84
C HIS A 118 3.44 2.07 7.09
N LEU A 119 3.40 0.77 6.75
CA LEU A 119 2.23 0.16 6.10
C LEU A 119 0.98 0.24 7.00
N ILE A 120 1.16 -0.04 8.30
CA ILE A 120 0.10 0.11 9.29
C ILE A 120 -0.32 1.58 9.44
N ALA A 121 0.64 2.51 9.49
CA ALA A 121 0.34 3.96 9.57
C ALA A 121 -0.49 4.45 8.36
N LEU A 122 -0.18 3.97 7.15
CA LEU A 122 -0.97 4.29 5.94
C LEU A 122 -2.42 3.80 6.08
N LYS A 123 -2.63 2.57 6.58
CA LYS A 123 -3.97 2.03 6.81
C LYS A 123 -4.74 2.76 7.91
N LEU A 124 -4.07 3.10 9.02
CA LEU A 124 -4.65 3.92 10.07
C LEU A 124 -5.09 5.28 9.54
N HIS A 125 -4.27 5.91 8.69
CA HIS A 125 -4.61 7.16 8.03
C HIS A 125 -5.83 7.01 7.11
N ALA A 126 -5.90 5.92 6.33
CA ALA A 126 -7.04 5.63 5.47
C ALA A 126 -8.34 5.42 6.27
N ILE A 127 -8.28 4.77 7.44
CA ILE A 127 -9.42 4.66 8.36
C ILE A 127 -9.85 6.04 8.89
N LYS A 128 -8.89 6.89 9.27
CA LYS A 128 -9.16 8.21 9.87
C LYS A 128 -9.75 9.21 8.88
N LYS A 129 -9.32 9.15 7.61
CA LYS A 129 -9.65 10.14 6.58
C LYS A 129 -10.63 9.65 5.52
N GLY A 130 -10.79 8.34 5.41
CA GLY A 130 -11.62 7.72 4.39
C GLY A 130 -13.09 7.59 4.80
N SER A 131 -13.87 6.91 3.95
CA SER A 131 -15.25 6.55 4.21
C SER A 131 -15.38 5.53 5.36
N LYS A 132 -16.59 5.37 5.90
CA LYS A 132 -16.88 4.37 6.96
C LYS A 132 -16.47 2.94 6.56
N ASP A 133 -16.55 2.62 5.27
CA ASP A 133 -16.19 1.29 4.75
C ASP A 133 -14.70 0.98 4.90
N ARG A 134 -13.84 2.02 4.94
CA ARG A 134 -12.40 1.85 5.18
C ARG A 134 -12.12 1.19 6.53
N PHE A 135 -12.89 1.51 7.54
CA PHE A 135 -12.74 0.88 8.86
C PHE A 135 -12.88 -0.65 8.77
N TRP A 136 -13.92 -1.14 8.11
CA TRP A 136 -14.20 -2.57 7.99
C TRP A 136 -13.21 -3.30 7.07
N LYS A 137 -12.59 -2.59 6.14
CA LYS A 137 -11.60 -3.14 5.21
C LYS A 137 -10.19 -3.13 5.79
N ASP A 138 -9.76 -2.02 6.38
CA ASP A 138 -8.38 -1.79 6.77
C ASP A 138 -8.05 -2.24 8.21
N LEU A 139 -9.02 -2.24 9.14
CA LEU A 139 -8.78 -2.73 10.50
C LEU A 139 -8.43 -4.23 10.55
N PRO A 140 -9.14 -5.14 9.85
CA PRO A 140 -8.73 -6.54 9.77
C PRO A 140 -7.32 -6.73 9.19
N ASP A 141 -6.95 -5.94 8.17
CA ASP A 141 -5.61 -5.98 7.60
C ASP A 141 -4.54 -5.61 8.66
N ILE A 142 -4.79 -4.55 9.46
CA ILE A 142 -3.89 -4.14 10.55
C ILE A 142 -3.76 -5.24 11.59
N ILE A 143 -4.87 -5.82 12.05
CA ILE A 143 -4.86 -6.91 13.05
C ILE A 143 -4.07 -8.10 12.52
N ASN A 144 -4.31 -8.52 11.28
CA ASN A 144 -3.60 -9.64 10.68
C ASN A 144 -2.10 -9.37 10.54
N LEU A 145 -1.70 -8.14 10.13
CA LEU A 145 -0.31 -7.74 10.06
C LEU A 145 0.37 -7.78 11.44
N VAL A 146 -0.30 -7.28 12.48
CA VAL A 146 0.19 -7.30 13.86
C VAL A 146 0.40 -8.74 14.34
N VAL A 147 -0.59 -9.60 14.15
CA VAL A 147 -0.54 -11.01 14.60
C VAL A 147 0.51 -11.80 13.84
N ALA A 148 0.51 -11.73 12.50
CA ALA A 148 1.43 -12.49 11.65
C ALA A 148 2.91 -12.12 11.91
N ASN A 149 3.17 -10.86 12.24
CA ASN A 149 4.52 -10.35 12.49
C ASN A 149 4.87 -10.23 13.99
N ARG A 150 4.00 -10.72 14.87
CA ARG A 150 4.20 -10.71 16.34
C ARG A 150 4.60 -9.33 16.88
N MET A 151 3.93 -8.28 16.37
CA MET A 151 4.26 -6.92 16.78
C MET A 151 3.84 -6.65 18.23
N ASP A 152 4.71 -5.97 18.96
CA ASP A 152 4.35 -5.44 20.28
C ASP A 152 3.48 -4.19 20.12
N VAL A 153 2.17 -4.37 20.30
CA VAL A 153 1.18 -3.27 20.23
C VAL A 153 1.27 -2.31 21.43
N SER A 154 2.04 -2.65 22.48
CA SER A 154 2.28 -1.77 23.63
C SER A 154 3.53 -0.89 23.45
N SER A 155 4.34 -1.15 22.42
CA SER A 155 5.53 -0.35 22.14
C SER A 155 5.20 1.12 21.89
N SER A 156 6.09 2.02 22.36
CA SER A 156 5.89 3.48 22.20
C SER A 156 5.68 3.89 20.74
N ASN A 157 6.40 3.27 19.80
CA ASN A 157 6.27 3.53 18.37
C ASN A 157 4.89 3.14 17.85
N PHE A 158 4.35 1.99 18.25
CA PHE A 158 3.03 1.54 17.83
C PHE A 158 1.92 2.45 18.41
N VAL A 159 2.00 2.78 19.67
CA VAL A 159 1.06 3.72 20.33
C VAL A 159 1.09 5.08 19.63
N GLU A 160 2.29 5.58 19.32
CA GLU A 160 2.44 6.87 18.65
C GLU A 160 1.81 6.90 17.25
N ILE A 161 2.03 5.88 16.42
CA ILE A 161 1.40 5.84 15.08
C ILE A 161 -0.12 5.72 15.18
N CYS A 162 -0.66 4.96 16.13
CA CYS A 162 -2.10 4.91 16.38
C CYS A 162 -2.67 6.28 16.75
N ARG A 163 -2.00 7.01 17.67
CA ARG A 163 -2.41 8.35 18.08
C ARG A 163 -2.34 9.37 16.94
N LYS A 164 -1.27 9.33 16.14
CA LYS A 164 -1.01 10.29 15.07
C LYS A 164 -1.91 10.06 13.87
N PHE A 165 -1.99 8.82 13.40
CA PHE A 165 -2.59 8.47 12.13
C PHE A 165 -3.96 7.78 12.24
N GLY A 166 -4.30 7.20 13.39
CA GLY A 166 -5.57 6.51 13.59
C GLY A 166 -6.68 7.42 14.14
N PRO A 167 -7.94 6.97 14.07
CA PRO A 167 -9.03 7.60 14.81
C PRO A 167 -8.91 7.35 16.32
N GLU A 168 -9.62 8.11 17.12
CA GLU A 168 -9.66 7.94 18.58
C GLU A 168 -10.09 6.51 18.96
N GLY A 169 -9.46 5.94 19.98
CA GLY A 169 -9.76 4.60 20.49
C GLY A 169 -9.26 3.43 19.60
N ILE A 170 -8.65 3.69 18.44
CA ILE A 170 -8.21 2.61 17.53
C ILE A 170 -7.16 1.70 18.15
N HIS A 171 -6.23 2.25 18.93
CA HIS A 171 -5.19 1.47 19.61
C HIS A 171 -5.80 0.42 20.54
N GLN A 172 -6.79 0.81 21.38
CA GLN A 172 -7.48 -0.10 22.26
C GLN A 172 -8.18 -1.22 21.50
N LYS A 173 -8.87 -0.89 20.39
CA LYS A 173 -9.54 -1.89 19.54
C LYS A 173 -8.55 -2.91 18.96
N ILE A 174 -7.37 -2.45 18.53
CA ILE A 174 -6.32 -3.35 18.02
C ILE A 174 -5.80 -4.23 19.16
N GLN A 175 -5.54 -3.70 20.36
CA GLN A 175 -5.09 -4.49 21.51
C GLN A 175 -6.10 -5.57 21.90
N GLU A 176 -7.38 -5.24 21.98
CA GLU A 176 -8.45 -6.18 22.31
C GLU A 176 -8.53 -7.31 21.29
N ALA A 177 -8.50 -6.97 19.99
CA ALA A 177 -8.58 -7.94 18.90
C ALA A 177 -7.35 -8.87 18.81
N THR A 178 -6.16 -8.38 19.16
CA THR A 178 -4.93 -9.18 19.10
C THR A 178 -4.72 -10.06 20.35
N ARG A 179 -5.25 -9.70 21.52
CA ARG A 179 -5.23 -10.55 22.72
C ARG A 179 -6.03 -11.84 22.52
N GLY A 180 -7.23 -11.75 21.93
CA GLY A 180 -8.07 -12.93 21.65
C GLY A 180 -7.50 -13.90 20.60
N GLY A 181 -6.57 -13.44 19.75
CA GLY A 181 -5.92 -14.28 18.74
C GLY A 181 -4.72 -15.09 19.24
N LEU A 182 -4.15 -14.76 20.38
CA LEU A 182 -3.03 -15.48 20.97
C LEU A 182 -3.48 -16.64 21.87
N ASP A 183 -4.69 -16.58 22.42
CA ASP A 183 -5.24 -17.59 23.33
C ASP A 183 -5.95 -18.76 22.60
N GLY A 184 -6.14 -18.68 21.29
CA GLY A 184 -6.89 -19.66 20.48
C GLY A 184 -6.06 -20.75 19.80
N LYS A 185 -4.76 -20.90 20.09
CA LYS A 185 -3.88 -21.97 19.58
C LYS A 185 -3.11 -22.61 20.74
N SER A 186 -3.80 -23.32 21.57
CA SER A 186 -3.25 -24.33 22.47
C SER A 186 -3.71 -25.69 22.04
#